data_8637fe5931e992c8d85cb2201c571282
#
_entry.id   8637fe5931e992c8d85cb2201c571282
#
_cell.length_a   1.000
_cell.length_b   1.000
_cell.length_c   1.000
_cell.angle_alpha   90.00
_cell.angle_beta   90.00
_cell.angle_gamma   90.00
#
_symmetry.space_group_name_H-M   'P 1'
#
loop_
_entity.id
_entity.type
_entity.pdbx_description
1 polymer ?
#
loop_
_entity_poly.entity_id
_entity_poly.type
_entity_poly.pdbx_seq_one_letter_code
_entity_poly.pdbx_strand_id
1 'polypeptide(L)'
;ARDHAQATTLPSKGADPTVGNGDVLIAAITSCTNTSNPSVLLAAGLLAKKAVEAGLKVQPHIKTSLAPGSRIVTEYLTQTGLLPYLEKLGFALAGYGCTTCIGNAGDLTPELNEVITSNDLVCAAVLSGNRNFEARIHPNLKANFLASPPLVVAYAIAGTVRRDLMTEPVGQGKNGRDIYLGDIWPTSEEIHALMK
;
A
#
# COMPACT_ATOMS: atom_id res chain seq x y z
N ALA A 1 -9.83 -17.41 4.81
CA ALA A 1 -9.61 -18.19 3.59
C ALA A 1 -10.20 -17.44 2.40
N ARG A 2 -9.45 -17.32 1.30
CA ARG A 2 -10.01 -16.74 0.07
C ARG A 2 -11.15 -17.61 -0.40
N ASP A 3 -12.19 -16.98 -0.86
CA ASP A 3 -13.24 -17.67 -1.57
C ASP A 3 -12.70 -18.04 -2.95
N HIS A 4 -12.19 -19.27 -3.07
CA HIS A 4 -11.57 -19.76 -4.30
C HIS A 4 -12.54 -19.76 -5.50
N ALA A 5 -13.85 -19.77 -5.25
CA ALA A 5 -14.83 -19.74 -6.32
C ALA A 5 -14.86 -18.41 -7.09
N GLN A 6 -14.31 -17.36 -6.51
CA GLN A 6 -14.26 -16.01 -7.12
C GLN A 6 -12.85 -15.58 -7.49
N ALA A 7 -11.85 -16.42 -7.26
CA ALA A 7 -10.49 -16.12 -7.66
C ALA A 7 -10.33 -16.33 -9.15
N THR A 8 -9.68 -15.42 -9.81
CA THR A 8 -9.39 -15.50 -11.24
C THR A 8 -7.94 -15.16 -11.52
N THR A 9 -7.38 -15.75 -12.55
CA THR A 9 -6.01 -15.50 -12.96
C THR A 9 -5.96 -14.42 -14.05
N LEU A 10 -4.94 -13.57 -13.97
CA LEU A 10 -4.69 -12.61 -15.03
C LEU A 10 -4.18 -13.31 -16.28
N PRO A 11 -4.68 -12.95 -17.46
CA PRO A 11 -4.11 -13.42 -18.71
C PRO A 11 -2.74 -12.76 -18.89
N SER A 12 -1.67 -13.45 -18.62
CA SER A 12 -0.35 -12.84 -18.63
C SER A 12 0.72 -13.70 -19.27
N LYS A 13 1.84 -13.04 -19.56
CA LYS A 13 3.08 -13.67 -20.00
C LYS A 13 3.94 -13.96 -18.77
N GLY A 14 3.72 -15.04 -18.06
CA GLY A 14 4.49 -15.44 -16.89
C GLY A 14 3.65 -15.98 -15.75
N ALA A 15 4.20 -16.08 -14.55
CA ALA A 15 3.48 -16.53 -13.37
C ALA A 15 2.32 -15.57 -13.06
N ASP A 16 1.11 -16.04 -13.26
CA ASP A 16 -0.09 -15.22 -13.16
C ASP A 16 -0.47 -14.96 -11.70
N PRO A 17 -0.56 -13.69 -11.27
CA PRO A 17 -1.13 -13.40 -9.98
C PRO A 17 -2.62 -13.74 -10.00
N THR A 18 -3.08 -14.41 -8.95
CA THR A 18 -4.50 -14.66 -8.76
C THR A 18 -5.17 -13.44 -8.13
N VAL A 19 -6.18 -12.90 -8.79
CA VAL A 19 -6.96 -11.77 -8.31
C VAL A 19 -8.34 -12.25 -7.89
N GLY A 20 -8.79 -11.83 -6.72
CA GLY A 20 -10.10 -12.17 -6.18
C GLY A 20 -10.75 -11.01 -5.47
N ASN A 21 -11.98 -11.22 -4.99
CA ASN A 21 -12.69 -10.20 -4.22
C ASN A 21 -11.90 -9.78 -2.98
N GLY A 22 -11.87 -8.48 -2.71
CA GLY A 22 -11.16 -7.90 -1.60
C GLY A 22 -9.66 -7.73 -1.83
N ASP A 23 -9.13 -8.10 -3.00
CA ASP A 23 -7.73 -7.87 -3.32
C ASP A 23 -7.44 -6.38 -3.47
N VAL A 24 -6.32 -5.96 -2.90
CA VAL A 24 -5.83 -4.58 -3.01
C VAL A 24 -5.12 -4.43 -4.35
N LEU A 25 -5.56 -3.48 -5.16
CA LEU A 25 -4.94 -3.17 -6.44
C LEU A 25 -4.28 -1.81 -6.46
N ILE A 26 -4.71 -0.90 -5.59
CA ILE A 26 -4.11 0.41 -5.42
C ILE A 26 -3.85 0.64 -3.93
N ALA A 27 -2.65 1.07 -3.59
CA ALA A 27 -2.28 1.50 -2.26
C ALA A 27 -1.55 2.84 -2.37
N ALA A 28 -2.17 3.90 -1.87
CA ALA A 28 -1.65 5.24 -2.03
C ALA A 28 -1.46 5.93 -0.68
N ILE A 29 -0.27 6.45 -0.45
CA ILE A 29 0.02 7.33 0.67
C ILE A 29 -0.05 8.76 0.17
N THR A 30 -1.04 9.49 0.65
CA THR A 30 -1.18 10.91 0.38
C THR A 30 -1.16 11.67 1.70
N SER A 31 -0.40 12.74 1.74
CA SER A 31 -0.38 13.65 2.89
C SER A 31 -1.03 14.94 2.46
N CYS A 32 -2.11 15.34 3.16
CA CYS A 32 -2.70 16.65 2.95
C CYS A 32 -1.74 17.75 3.41
N THR A 33 -1.77 18.88 2.73
CA THR A 33 -0.92 20.05 3.00
C THR A 33 -0.99 20.55 4.45
N ASN A 34 -2.00 20.16 5.21
CA ASN A 34 -2.20 20.59 6.60
C ASN A 34 -1.58 19.63 7.63
N THR A 35 -1.03 18.50 7.23
CA THR A 35 -0.35 17.59 8.16
C THR A 35 1.15 17.89 8.15
N SER A 36 1.54 18.79 9.01
CA SER A 36 2.95 19.13 9.23
C SER A 36 3.69 18.10 10.09
N ASN A 37 3.01 17.06 10.55
CA ASN A 37 3.62 16.06 11.43
C ASN A 37 4.28 14.93 10.62
N PRO A 38 5.62 14.87 10.56
CA PRO A 38 6.33 13.85 9.81
C PRO A 38 6.25 12.46 10.46
N SER A 39 5.82 12.36 11.72
CA SER A 39 5.88 11.11 12.48
C SER A 39 5.11 9.97 11.83
N VAL A 40 3.98 10.26 11.20
CA VAL A 40 3.14 9.25 10.56
C VAL A 40 3.83 8.67 9.32
N LEU A 41 4.49 9.51 8.53
CA LEU A 41 5.25 9.04 7.37
C LEU A 41 6.57 8.36 7.78
N LEU A 42 7.19 8.79 8.86
CA LEU A 42 8.32 8.08 9.44
C LEU A 42 7.90 6.70 9.93
N ALA A 43 6.71 6.58 10.52
CA ALA A 43 6.16 5.28 10.90
C ALA A 43 5.97 4.36 9.68
N ALA A 44 5.44 4.89 8.58
CA ALA A 44 5.31 4.13 7.34
C ALA A 44 6.67 3.69 6.79
N GLY A 45 7.67 4.58 6.83
CA GLY A 45 9.02 4.28 6.41
C GLY A 45 9.70 3.22 7.28
N LEU A 46 9.54 3.28 8.60
CA LEU A 46 10.05 2.28 9.53
C LEU A 46 9.40 0.92 9.31
N LEU A 47 8.08 0.89 9.11
CA LEU A 47 7.37 -0.34 8.79
C LEU A 47 7.90 -0.94 7.48
N ALA A 48 8.09 -0.11 6.45
CA ALA A 48 8.66 -0.55 5.18
C ALA A 48 10.07 -1.13 5.35
N LYS A 49 10.91 -0.48 6.15
CA LYS A 49 12.25 -0.97 6.48
C LYS A 49 12.21 -2.36 7.12
N LYS A 50 11.41 -2.51 8.17
CA LYS A 50 11.27 -3.80 8.87
C LYS A 50 10.71 -4.88 7.95
N ALA A 51 9.75 -4.53 7.09
CA ALA A 51 9.15 -5.45 6.12
C ALA A 51 10.18 -5.92 5.08
N VAL A 52 10.95 -5.01 4.50
CA VAL A 52 12.00 -5.35 3.53
C VAL A 52 13.09 -6.21 4.18
N GLU A 53 13.51 -5.88 5.38
CA GLU A 53 14.51 -6.67 6.12
C GLU A 53 13.99 -8.07 6.47
N ALA A 54 12.69 -8.21 6.70
CA ALA A 54 12.04 -9.51 6.93
C ALA A 54 11.83 -10.31 5.63
N GLY A 55 12.06 -9.72 4.47
CA GLY A 55 11.87 -10.36 3.17
C GLY A 55 10.48 -10.24 2.59
N LEU A 56 9.64 -9.36 3.12
CA LEU A 56 8.30 -9.11 2.59
C LEU A 56 8.37 -8.28 1.29
N LYS A 57 7.37 -8.48 0.44
CA LYS A 57 7.26 -7.79 -0.86
C LYS A 57 5.83 -7.39 -1.13
N VAL A 58 5.66 -6.38 -1.96
CA VAL A 58 4.36 -6.03 -2.57
C VAL A 58 4.27 -6.72 -3.93
N GLN A 59 3.12 -7.32 -4.22
CA GLN A 59 2.92 -8.00 -5.50
C GLN A 59 2.99 -7.00 -6.66
N PRO A 60 3.59 -7.40 -7.82
CA PRO A 60 3.83 -6.46 -8.93
C PRO A 60 2.57 -5.83 -9.54
N HIS A 61 1.42 -6.52 -9.43
CA HIS A 61 0.15 -6.01 -9.96
C HIS A 61 -0.49 -4.93 -9.09
N ILE A 62 -0.01 -4.75 -7.85
CA ILE A 62 -0.51 -3.72 -6.94
C ILE A 62 0.19 -2.41 -7.26
N LYS A 63 -0.61 -1.40 -7.56
CA LYS A 63 -0.10 -0.06 -7.84
C LYS A 63 0.06 0.71 -6.55
N THR A 64 1.28 1.14 -6.28
CA THR A 64 1.64 1.87 -5.06
C THR A 64 2.13 3.27 -5.42
N SER A 65 1.83 4.25 -4.57
CA SER A 65 2.29 5.62 -4.77
C SER A 65 2.49 6.34 -3.45
N LEU A 66 3.41 7.31 -3.47
CA LEU A 66 3.72 8.18 -2.34
C LEU A 66 3.67 9.63 -2.81
N ALA A 67 2.74 10.40 -2.24
CA ALA A 67 2.61 11.83 -2.51
C ALA A 67 2.66 12.58 -1.17
N PRO A 68 3.85 12.95 -0.67
CA PRO A 68 3.98 13.68 0.59
C PRO A 68 3.44 15.10 0.45
N GLY A 69 2.89 15.64 1.53
CA GLY A 69 2.28 16.97 1.55
C GLY A 69 3.27 18.11 1.47
N SER A 70 4.54 17.87 1.77
CA SER A 70 5.57 18.91 1.76
C SER A 70 6.96 18.33 1.50
N ARG A 71 7.87 19.19 1.05
CA ARG A 71 9.28 18.84 0.87
C ARG A 71 9.95 18.45 2.18
N ILE A 72 9.52 19.08 3.29
CA ILE A 72 10.08 18.79 4.62
C ILE A 72 9.93 17.32 4.97
N VAL A 73 8.77 16.74 4.70
CA VAL A 73 8.51 15.32 4.94
C VAL A 73 9.41 14.44 4.10
N THR A 74 9.60 14.79 2.83
CA THR A 74 10.52 14.06 1.94
C THR A 74 11.96 14.14 2.44
N GLU A 75 12.38 15.30 2.93
CA GLU A 75 13.70 15.48 3.52
C GLU A 75 13.90 14.60 4.76
N TYR A 76 12.90 14.52 5.64
CA TYR A 76 12.93 13.60 6.78
C TYR A 76 13.10 12.15 6.34
N LEU A 77 12.33 11.71 5.37
CA LEU A 77 12.43 10.35 4.85
C LEU A 77 13.80 10.07 4.20
N THR A 78 14.37 11.06 3.53
CA THR A 78 15.69 10.94 2.91
C THR A 78 16.80 10.92 3.96
N GLN A 79 16.78 11.86 4.89
CA GLN A 79 17.80 11.98 5.94
C GLN A 79 17.83 10.78 6.88
N THR A 80 16.66 10.21 7.18
CA THR A 80 16.55 9.03 8.02
C THR A 80 16.86 7.73 7.29
N GLY A 81 17.07 7.78 5.96
CA GLY A 81 17.36 6.60 5.14
C GLY A 81 16.15 5.69 4.91
N LEU A 82 14.94 6.17 5.16
CA LEU A 82 13.72 5.35 5.05
C LEU A 82 13.12 5.35 3.64
N LEU A 83 13.34 6.41 2.87
CA LEU A 83 12.77 6.53 1.53
C LEU A 83 13.12 5.35 0.61
N PRO A 84 14.38 4.86 0.57
CA PRO A 84 14.73 3.70 -0.25
C PRO A 84 13.94 2.43 0.09
N TYR A 85 13.56 2.23 1.35
CA TYR A 85 12.76 1.08 1.75
C TYR A 85 11.33 1.18 1.26
N LEU A 86 10.73 2.37 1.28
CA LEU A 86 9.43 2.63 0.67
C LEU A 86 9.49 2.38 -0.84
N GLU A 87 10.52 2.86 -1.51
CA GLU A 87 10.71 2.66 -2.95
C GLU A 87 10.87 1.18 -3.32
N LYS A 88 11.56 0.39 -2.49
CA LYS A 88 11.68 -1.05 -2.70
C LYS A 88 10.34 -1.77 -2.66
N LEU A 89 9.38 -1.26 -1.91
CA LEU A 89 8.02 -1.77 -1.89
C LEU A 89 7.15 -1.18 -3.01
N GLY A 90 7.69 -0.28 -3.83
CA GLY A 90 6.99 0.35 -4.94
C GLY A 90 6.38 1.71 -4.62
N PHE A 91 6.50 2.18 -3.37
CA PHE A 91 6.02 3.50 -2.96
C PHE A 91 7.01 4.59 -3.40
N ALA A 92 7.14 4.76 -4.70
CA ALA A 92 7.98 5.81 -5.27
C ALA A 92 7.29 7.17 -5.18
N LEU A 93 8.10 8.22 -5.07
CA LEU A 93 7.63 9.59 -5.01
C LEU A 93 6.94 9.95 -6.33
N ALA A 94 5.61 10.15 -6.28
CA ALA A 94 4.80 10.47 -7.46
C ALA A 94 4.60 11.97 -7.67
N GLY A 95 4.97 12.79 -6.67
CA GLY A 95 4.81 14.25 -6.70
C GLY A 95 4.43 14.79 -5.34
N TYR A 96 4.29 16.11 -5.26
CA TYR A 96 3.85 16.79 -4.04
C TYR A 96 2.39 17.18 -4.13
N GLY A 97 1.67 17.07 -3.01
CA GLY A 97 0.30 17.52 -2.89
C GLY A 97 -0.74 16.48 -3.32
N CYS A 98 -1.87 16.97 -3.77
CA CYS A 98 -3.09 16.17 -3.96
C CYS A 98 -3.18 15.44 -5.31
N THR A 99 -2.08 15.12 -5.96
CA THR A 99 -2.11 14.49 -7.30
C THR A 99 -2.89 13.17 -7.29
N THR A 100 -2.68 12.37 -6.25
CA THR A 100 -3.41 11.10 -6.09
C THR A 100 -4.83 11.33 -5.57
N CYS A 101 -5.06 12.43 -4.86
CA CYS A 101 -6.37 12.79 -4.32
C CYS A 101 -7.37 13.22 -5.41
N ILE A 102 -6.92 13.61 -6.59
CA ILE A 102 -7.80 14.03 -7.69
C ILE A 102 -8.02 12.93 -8.73
N GLY A 103 -7.80 11.69 -8.36
CA GLY A 103 -8.04 10.56 -9.24
C GLY A 103 -6.88 10.21 -10.17
N ASN A 104 -5.68 10.74 -9.91
CA ASN A 104 -4.48 10.51 -10.72
C ASN A 104 -3.60 9.38 -10.21
N ALA A 105 -4.18 8.37 -9.57
CA ALA A 105 -3.44 7.14 -9.25
C ALA A 105 -2.97 6.40 -10.51
N GLY A 106 -3.44 6.83 -11.68
CA GLY A 106 -3.20 6.21 -12.96
C GLY A 106 -4.09 4.99 -13.20
N ASP A 107 -4.11 4.53 -14.44
CA ASP A 107 -4.91 3.36 -14.79
C ASP A 107 -4.27 2.06 -14.30
N LEU A 108 -5.12 1.08 -14.04
CA LEU A 108 -4.72 -0.31 -13.92
C LEU A 108 -4.29 -0.81 -15.30
N THR A 109 -3.51 -1.89 -15.34
CA THR A 109 -3.16 -2.49 -16.63
C THR A 109 -4.44 -2.97 -17.35
N PRO A 110 -4.44 -2.98 -18.70
CA PRO A 110 -5.61 -3.48 -19.44
C PRO A 110 -6.05 -4.87 -19.03
N GLU A 111 -5.10 -5.74 -18.71
CA GLU A 111 -5.36 -7.12 -18.27
C GLU A 111 -6.09 -7.14 -16.92
N LEU A 112 -5.69 -6.30 -15.97
CA LEU A 112 -6.38 -6.17 -14.67
C LEU A 112 -7.79 -5.64 -14.86
N ASN A 113 -7.98 -4.62 -15.67
CA ASN A 113 -9.28 -4.05 -15.95
C ASN A 113 -10.22 -5.10 -16.56
N GLU A 114 -9.73 -5.88 -17.50
CA GLU A 114 -10.50 -6.95 -18.13
C GLU A 114 -10.92 -8.02 -17.12
N VAL A 115 -10.00 -8.49 -16.30
CA VAL A 115 -10.28 -9.52 -15.29
C VAL A 115 -11.33 -9.04 -14.29
N ILE A 116 -11.20 -7.81 -13.80
CA ILE A 116 -12.15 -7.23 -12.84
C ILE A 116 -13.53 -7.09 -13.45
N THR A 117 -13.60 -6.54 -14.67
CA THR A 117 -14.87 -6.27 -15.34
C THR A 117 -15.57 -7.56 -15.78
N SER A 118 -14.83 -8.48 -16.38
CA SER A 118 -15.37 -9.74 -16.89
C SER A 118 -15.89 -10.67 -15.79
N ASN A 119 -15.29 -10.63 -14.61
CA ASN A 119 -15.64 -11.49 -13.47
C ASN A 119 -16.42 -10.76 -12.38
N ASP A 120 -16.76 -9.49 -12.59
CA ASP A 120 -17.47 -8.64 -11.62
C ASP A 120 -16.84 -8.67 -10.22
N LEU A 121 -15.52 -8.52 -10.16
CA LEU A 121 -14.77 -8.56 -8.90
C LEU A 121 -14.90 -7.26 -8.13
N VAL A 122 -15.02 -7.37 -6.82
CA VAL A 122 -14.95 -6.24 -5.89
C VAL A 122 -13.52 -6.12 -5.37
N CYS A 123 -12.68 -5.34 -6.07
CA CYS A 123 -11.32 -5.07 -5.65
C CYS A 123 -11.23 -3.72 -4.94
N ALA A 124 -10.14 -3.53 -4.21
CA ALA A 124 -10.00 -2.45 -3.25
C ALA A 124 -8.85 -1.50 -3.55
N ALA A 125 -9.04 -0.23 -3.19
CA ALA A 125 -7.98 0.74 -3.01
C ALA A 125 -7.86 1.07 -1.51
N VAL A 126 -6.63 1.13 -1.00
CA VAL A 126 -6.33 1.54 0.37
C VAL A 126 -5.56 2.85 0.34
N LEU A 127 -6.06 3.85 1.04
CA LEU A 127 -5.60 5.23 0.91
C LEU A 127 -5.39 5.86 2.27
N SER A 128 -4.41 6.75 2.38
CA SER A 128 -4.20 7.51 3.61
C SER A 128 -4.83 8.91 3.59
N GLY A 129 -5.40 9.33 2.47
CA GLY A 129 -6.05 10.64 2.33
C GLY A 129 -7.56 10.50 2.10
N ASN A 130 -8.33 11.46 2.62
CA ASN A 130 -9.79 11.38 2.63
C ASN A 130 -10.51 12.14 1.53
N ARG A 131 -9.81 12.80 0.61
CA ARG A 131 -10.43 13.75 -0.32
C ARG A 131 -11.12 13.14 -1.54
N ASN A 132 -11.04 11.84 -1.77
CA ASN A 132 -11.62 11.26 -2.99
C ASN A 132 -12.20 9.86 -2.75
N PHE A 133 -12.92 9.70 -1.66
CA PHE A 133 -13.89 8.65 -1.53
C PHE A 133 -14.93 8.78 -2.64
N GLU A 134 -15.53 7.72 -3.06
CA GLU A 134 -16.58 7.67 -4.07
C GLU A 134 -16.05 7.58 -5.52
N ALA A 135 -15.47 6.43 -5.85
CA ALA A 135 -15.16 6.00 -7.22
C ALA A 135 -14.21 6.90 -8.03
N ARG A 136 -13.57 7.88 -7.41
CA ARG A 136 -12.66 8.81 -8.11
C ARG A 136 -11.23 8.32 -8.23
N ILE A 137 -10.86 7.29 -7.49
CA ILE A 137 -9.52 6.70 -7.56
C ILE A 137 -9.39 5.86 -8.82
N HIS A 138 -10.37 4.99 -9.05
CA HIS A 138 -10.47 4.21 -10.26
C HIS A 138 -11.91 3.71 -10.43
N PRO A 139 -12.51 3.86 -11.64
CA PRO A 139 -13.91 3.49 -11.82
C PRO A 139 -14.20 2.01 -11.66
N ASN A 140 -13.21 1.15 -11.84
CA ASN A 140 -13.36 -0.30 -11.70
C ASN A 140 -13.10 -0.82 -10.28
N LEU A 141 -12.66 0.04 -9.35
CA LEU A 141 -12.48 -0.32 -7.96
C LEU A 141 -13.71 0.10 -7.16
N LYS A 142 -14.45 -0.90 -6.68
CA LYS A 142 -15.74 -0.68 -6.01
C LYS A 142 -15.61 -0.41 -4.50
N ALA A 143 -14.44 -0.70 -3.92
CA ALA A 143 -14.21 -0.52 -2.49
C ALA A 143 -12.99 0.38 -2.26
N ASN A 144 -13.18 1.43 -1.45
CA ASN A 144 -12.12 2.34 -1.07
C ASN A 144 -12.04 2.40 0.46
N PHE A 145 -10.85 2.19 0.99
CA PHE A 145 -10.62 2.16 2.43
C PHE A 145 -9.64 3.24 2.84
N LEU A 146 -9.97 3.96 3.90
CA LEU A 146 -9.08 4.92 4.53
C LEU A 146 -8.28 4.24 5.62
N ALA A 147 -6.96 4.43 5.61
CA ALA A 147 -6.07 3.88 6.62
C ALA A 147 -4.91 4.85 6.89
N SER A 148 -4.25 4.69 8.03
CA SER A 148 -3.01 5.44 8.28
C SER A 148 -1.91 5.03 7.31
N PRO A 149 -0.92 5.90 7.01
CA PRO A 149 0.17 5.54 6.12
C PRO A 149 0.86 4.21 6.42
N PRO A 150 1.22 3.87 7.67
CA PRO A 150 1.80 2.55 7.93
C PRO A 150 0.83 1.39 7.63
N LEU A 151 -0.47 1.56 7.87
CA LEU A 151 -1.46 0.54 7.51
C LEU A 151 -1.62 0.41 5.99
N VAL A 152 -1.52 1.50 5.24
CA VAL A 152 -1.52 1.42 3.77
C VAL A 152 -0.38 0.53 3.27
N VAL A 153 0.82 0.69 3.82
CA VAL A 153 1.96 -0.17 3.49
C VAL A 153 1.68 -1.62 3.87
N ALA A 154 1.13 -1.86 5.06
CA ALA A 154 0.81 -3.20 5.53
C ALA A 154 -0.22 -3.91 4.63
N TYR A 155 -1.29 -3.23 4.23
CA TYR A 155 -2.30 -3.79 3.33
C TYR A 155 -1.76 -4.00 1.91
N ALA A 156 -0.86 -3.16 1.44
CA ALA A 156 -0.18 -3.38 0.16
C ALA A 156 0.62 -4.68 0.19
N ILE A 157 1.33 -4.95 1.29
CA ILE A 157 2.09 -6.19 1.48
C ILE A 157 1.13 -7.38 1.60
N ALA A 158 0.06 -7.26 2.38
CA ALA A 158 -0.94 -8.32 2.54
C ALA A 158 -1.66 -8.63 1.21
N GLY A 159 -1.88 -7.62 0.38
CA GLY A 159 -2.50 -7.76 -0.93
C GLY A 159 -4.01 -7.95 -0.89
N THR A 160 -4.64 -7.94 0.28
CA THR A 160 -6.08 -8.14 0.43
C THR A 160 -6.59 -7.44 1.69
N VAL A 161 -7.80 -6.89 1.62
CA VAL A 161 -8.48 -6.33 2.80
C VAL A 161 -9.26 -7.39 3.59
N ARG A 162 -9.36 -8.61 3.08
CA ARG A 162 -10.06 -9.72 3.73
C ARG A 162 -9.23 -10.40 4.83
N ARG A 163 -7.95 -10.07 4.91
CA ARG A 163 -7.07 -10.61 5.95
C ARG A 163 -7.17 -9.77 7.21
N ASP A 164 -7.40 -10.42 8.35
CA ASP A 164 -7.34 -9.77 9.65
C ASP A 164 -5.88 -9.65 10.10
N LEU A 165 -5.29 -8.47 9.96
CA LEU A 165 -3.88 -8.25 10.30
C LEU A 165 -3.60 -8.30 11.81
N MET A 166 -4.64 -8.33 12.64
CA MET A 166 -4.49 -8.51 14.10
C MET A 166 -4.22 -9.96 14.49
N THR A 167 -4.66 -10.92 13.68
CA THR A 167 -4.59 -12.35 14.00
C THR A 167 -3.87 -13.17 12.94
N GLU A 168 -3.86 -12.71 11.70
CA GLU A 168 -3.26 -13.40 10.57
C GLU A 168 -1.94 -12.74 10.16
N PRO A 169 -0.99 -13.50 9.58
CA PRO A 169 0.26 -12.89 9.11
C PRO A 169 0.01 -11.92 7.97
N VAL A 170 0.82 -10.86 7.93
CA VAL A 170 0.82 -9.88 6.83
C VAL A 170 1.32 -10.53 5.54
N GLY A 171 2.28 -11.42 5.67
CA GLY A 171 2.87 -12.13 4.55
C GLY A 171 3.91 -13.12 5.01
N GLN A 172 4.58 -13.73 4.05
CA GLN A 172 5.69 -14.64 4.31
C GLN A 172 7.01 -13.99 3.92
N GLY A 173 7.93 -13.95 4.86
CA GLY A 173 9.26 -13.40 4.69
C GLY A 173 10.27 -14.42 4.22
N LYS A 174 11.52 -14.21 4.62
CA LYS A 174 12.64 -15.11 4.31
C LYS A 174 12.34 -16.53 4.79
N ASN A 175 12.68 -17.53 3.97
CA ASN A 175 12.49 -18.95 4.27
C ASN A 175 11.02 -19.36 4.50
N GLY A 176 10.06 -18.60 3.97
CA GLY A 176 8.64 -18.89 4.14
C GLY A 176 8.11 -18.64 5.54
N ARG A 177 8.84 -17.93 6.38
CA ARG A 177 8.42 -17.60 7.74
C ARG A 177 7.25 -16.63 7.72
N ASP A 178 6.21 -16.91 8.51
CA ASP A 178 5.09 -16.00 8.69
C ASP A 178 5.51 -14.75 9.46
N ILE A 179 5.22 -13.59 8.89
CA ILE A 179 5.51 -12.28 9.49
C ILE A 179 4.18 -11.62 9.85
N TYR A 180 4.03 -11.28 11.12
CA TYR A 180 2.84 -10.62 11.66
C TYR A 180 3.02 -9.11 11.69
N LEU A 181 1.91 -8.38 11.76
CA LEU A 181 1.94 -6.92 11.83
C LEU A 181 2.76 -6.42 13.02
N GLY A 182 2.65 -7.10 14.17
CA GLY A 182 3.44 -6.76 15.35
C GLY A 182 4.95 -6.89 15.16
N ASP A 183 5.40 -7.74 14.24
CA ASP A 183 6.83 -7.92 13.95
C ASP A 183 7.44 -6.74 13.19
N ILE A 184 6.62 -6.00 12.46
CA ILE A 184 7.06 -4.89 11.60
C ILE A 184 6.50 -3.52 12.04
N TRP A 185 5.62 -3.49 13.04
CA TRP A 185 5.04 -2.23 13.51
C TRP A 185 6.09 -1.41 14.28
N PRO A 186 6.29 -0.13 13.92
CA PRO A 186 7.25 0.71 14.61
C PRO A 186 6.75 1.12 15.99
N THR A 187 7.68 1.25 16.94
CA THR A 187 7.38 1.78 18.27
C THR A 187 7.42 3.31 18.27
N SER A 188 6.73 3.93 19.23
CA SER A 188 6.80 5.39 19.42
C SER A 188 8.22 5.86 19.70
N GLU A 189 9.01 5.07 20.42
CA GLU A 189 10.41 5.37 20.73
C GLU A 189 11.29 5.40 19.48
N GLU A 190 11.10 4.44 18.57
CA GLU A 190 11.80 4.39 17.29
C GLU A 190 11.49 5.62 16.44
N ILE A 191 10.23 6.05 16.40
CA ILE A 191 9.80 7.24 15.66
C ILE A 191 10.42 8.50 16.27
N HIS A 192 10.35 8.65 17.60
CA HIS A 192 10.91 9.81 18.29
C HIS A 192 12.42 9.91 18.11
N ALA A 193 13.13 8.79 18.07
CA ALA A 193 14.59 8.78 17.87
C ALA A 193 14.97 9.36 16.49
N LEU A 194 14.12 9.21 15.50
CA LEU A 194 14.34 9.74 14.15
C LEU A 194 14.01 11.24 14.02
N MET A 195 13.28 11.79 14.97
CA MET A 195 12.84 13.21 14.94
C MET A 195 13.79 14.15 15.69
N LYS A 196 14.89 13.65 16.27
CA LYS A 196 15.88 14.44 17.03
C LYS A 196 16.97 15.07 16.15
#